data_50ac62513fb10ffa9d118fb6c1895158
#
_entry.id   50ac62513fb10ffa9d118fb6c1895158
#
_cell.length_a   1.000
_cell.length_b   1.000
_cell.length_c   1.000
_cell.angle_alpha   90.00
_cell.angle_beta   90.00
_cell.angle_gamma   90.00
#
_symmetry.space_group_name_H-M   'P 1'
#
loop_
_entity.id
_entity.type
_entity.pdbx_description
1 polymer ?
#
loop_
_entity_poly.entity_id
_entity_poly.type
_entity_poly.pdbx_seq_one_letter_code
_entity_poly.pdbx_strand_id
1 'polypeptide(L)'
;LTDDQGWRIEIKRYPKLTEVGAWRTPPGGGQHGTPQRYGGFYTQEQISDIVAYAARLHITVLPELDMPGHAQAAVAAYPEEVGVPGVRAQVGVDWGVNPYLFNTSEGSLTFITNVLDEVLTLFPSTYIHIGGDEAVKDQWEASPAVRAQMRKLGVKDAHAMQGWFNEQLAAYLTQHGRRMIGWDEILEGGVPASASVMSWRGIEGAVT
;
A
#
# COMPACT_ATOMS: atom_id res chain seq x y z
N LEU A 1 -2.07 2.57 -7.67
CA LEU A 1 -1.80 1.27 -8.31
C LEU A 1 -2.29 0.10 -7.46
N THR A 2 -2.60 0.34 -6.20
CA THR A 2 -3.02 -0.68 -5.22
C THR A 2 -4.25 -0.20 -4.46
N ASP A 3 -5.14 -1.12 -4.13
CA ASP A 3 -6.33 -0.86 -3.32
C ASP A 3 -6.95 -2.20 -2.87
N ASP A 4 -7.96 -2.15 -2.01
CA ASP A 4 -8.70 -3.31 -1.52
C ASP A 4 -9.34 -4.12 -2.66
N GLN A 5 -9.83 -3.43 -3.72
CA GLN A 5 -10.51 -4.03 -4.86
C GLN A 5 -9.57 -4.47 -5.99
N GLY A 6 -8.26 -4.28 -5.83
CA GLY A 6 -7.33 -4.83 -6.79
C GLY A 6 -5.92 -4.27 -6.76
N TRP A 7 -4.97 -5.15 -7.00
CA TRP A 7 -3.58 -4.83 -7.26
C TRP A 7 -3.36 -4.67 -8.77
N ARG A 8 -2.83 -3.54 -9.23
CA ARG A 8 -2.86 -3.15 -10.66
C ARG A 8 -1.51 -3.02 -11.34
N ILE A 9 -0.42 -3.43 -10.70
CA ILE A 9 0.92 -3.39 -11.26
C ILE A 9 1.59 -4.77 -11.16
N GLU A 10 2.20 -5.23 -12.25
CA GLU A 10 2.99 -6.45 -12.25
C GLU A 10 4.23 -6.30 -11.37
N ILE A 11 4.40 -7.27 -10.45
CA ILE A 11 5.62 -7.44 -9.64
C ILE A 11 6.13 -8.86 -9.92
N LYS A 12 7.23 -8.95 -10.66
CA LYS A 12 7.75 -10.24 -11.15
C LYS A 12 8.16 -11.17 -10.01
N ARG A 13 8.66 -10.61 -8.92
CA ARG A 13 9.02 -11.36 -7.71
C ARG A 13 7.81 -11.93 -6.98
N TYR A 14 6.65 -11.30 -7.12
CA TYR A 14 5.42 -11.66 -6.42
C TYR A 14 4.23 -11.81 -7.38
N PRO A 15 4.23 -12.85 -8.25
CA PRO A 15 3.25 -12.99 -9.33
C PRO A 15 1.80 -13.10 -8.84
N LYS A 16 1.55 -13.66 -7.65
CA LYS A 16 0.18 -13.74 -7.11
C LYS A 16 -0.45 -12.38 -6.86
N LEU A 17 0.32 -11.29 -6.74
CA LEU A 17 -0.24 -9.94 -6.65
C LEU A 17 -1.13 -9.63 -7.86
N THR A 18 -0.78 -10.13 -9.04
CA THR A 18 -1.58 -9.96 -10.27
C THR A 18 -2.39 -11.21 -10.64
N GLU A 19 -1.94 -12.41 -10.32
CA GLU A 19 -2.70 -13.64 -10.59
C GLU A 19 -3.95 -13.75 -9.71
N VAL A 20 -3.86 -13.29 -8.46
CA VAL A 20 -4.94 -13.30 -7.46
C VAL A 20 -5.42 -11.89 -7.19
N GLY A 21 -4.52 -11.00 -6.76
CA GLY A 21 -4.84 -9.66 -6.25
C GLY A 21 -5.45 -8.74 -7.31
N ALA A 22 -5.23 -8.96 -8.60
CA ALA A 22 -5.81 -8.14 -9.66
C ALA A 22 -7.24 -8.49 -10.04
N TRP A 23 -7.84 -9.52 -9.42
CA TRP A 23 -9.11 -10.08 -9.87
C TRP A 23 -10.13 -10.23 -8.74
N ARG A 24 -11.38 -9.89 -9.05
CA ARG A 24 -12.52 -10.03 -8.14
C ARG A 24 -13.75 -10.51 -8.87
N THR A 25 -14.76 -10.97 -8.13
CA THR A 25 -16.10 -11.28 -8.65
C THR A 25 -17.07 -10.28 -8.03
N PRO A 26 -17.51 -9.25 -8.77
CA PRO A 26 -18.43 -8.23 -8.23
C PRO A 26 -19.73 -8.85 -7.70
N PRO A 27 -20.37 -8.24 -6.70
CA PRO A 27 -21.70 -8.62 -6.25
C PRO A 27 -22.69 -8.57 -7.41
N GLY A 28 -23.61 -9.54 -7.47
CA GLY A 28 -24.61 -9.63 -8.53
C GLY A 28 -24.15 -10.28 -9.84
N GLY A 29 -22.88 -10.66 -9.93
CA GLY A 29 -22.32 -11.34 -11.11
C GLY A 29 -22.26 -10.46 -12.35
N GLY A 30 -21.82 -11.04 -13.47
CA GLY A 30 -21.81 -10.39 -14.78
C GLY A 30 -23.22 -10.33 -15.40
N GLN A 31 -23.29 -9.98 -16.69
CA GLN A 31 -24.55 -9.99 -17.43
C GLN A 31 -25.28 -11.34 -17.24
N HIS A 32 -26.59 -11.26 -16.92
CA HIS A 32 -27.45 -12.40 -16.66
C HIS A 32 -27.20 -13.14 -15.33
N GLY A 33 -26.62 -12.51 -14.30
CA GLY A 33 -26.49 -13.12 -12.97
C GLY A 33 -25.45 -14.23 -12.86
N THR A 34 -24.61 -14.44 -13.88
CA THR A 34 -23.50 -15.38 -13.81
C THR A 34 -22.29 -14.69 -13.16
N PRO A 35 -21.68 -15.27 -12.11
CA PRO A 35 -20.46 -14.73 -11.54
C PRO A 35 -19.39 -14.57 -12.62
N GLN A 36 -18.98 -13.33 -12.87
CA GLN A 36 -17.96 -13.04 -13.88
C GLN A 36 -16.74 -12.42 -13.21
N ARG A 37 -15.59 -13.02 -13.40
CA ARG A 37 -14.31 -12.49 -12.94
C ARG A 37 -14.02 -11.16 -13.64
N TYR A 38 -13.78 -10.13 -12.85
CA TYR A 38 -13.45 -8.78 -13.32
C TYR A 38 -12.09 -8.36 -12.77
N GLY A 39 -11.30 -7.70 -13.59
CA GLY A 39 -10.01 -7.17 -13.17
C GLY A 39 -9.05 -6.98 -14.33
N GLY A 40 -7.81 -6.75 -13.98
CA GLY A 40 -6.69 -6.53 -14.88
C GLY A 40 -5.56 -5.82 -14.16
N PHE A 41 -4.42 -5.74 -14.80
CA PHE A 41 -3.23 -5.05 -14.30
C PHE A 41 -2.39 -4.55 -15.47
N TYR A 42 -1.47 -3.66 -15.18
CA TYR A 42 -0.45 -3.21 -16.13
C TYR A 42 0.80 -4.08 -15.99
N THR A 43 1.33 -4.55 -17.12
CA THR A 43 2.67 -5.14 -17.14
C THR A 43 3.74 -4.06 -16.91
N GLN A 44 4.94 -4.47 -16.54
CA GLN A 44 6.05 -3.51 -16.37
C GLN A 44 6.38 -2.79 -17.68
N GLU A 45 6.26 -3.48 -18.81
CA GLU A 45 6.44 -2.87 -20.14
C GLU A 45 5.40 -1.78 -20.40
N GLN A 46 4.12 -2.06 -20.10
CA GLN A 46 3.04 -1.06 -20.25
C GLN A 46 3.25 0.15 -19.34
N ILE A 47 3.68 -0.06 -18.10
CA ILE A 47 4.03 1.05 -17.19
C ILE A 47 5.19 1.86 -17.76
N SER A 48 6.24 1.22 -18.26
CA SER A 48 7.38 1.90 -18.87
C SER A 48 6.96 2.74 -20.08
N ASP A 49 6.07 2.22 -20.92
CA ASP A 49 5.51 2.96 -22.06
C ASP A 49 4.69 4.18 -21.62
N ILE A 50 3.85 4.02 -20.58
CA ILE A 50 3.06 5.12 -20.00
C ILE A 50 3.98 6.22 -19.46
N VAL A 51 5.00 5.84 -18.68
CA VAL A 51 5.97 6.78 -18.09
C VAL A 51 6.76 7.50 -19.19
N ALA A 52 7.22 6.78 -20.20
CA ALA A 52 7.93 7.36 -21.34
C ALA A 52 7.04 8.29 -22.17
N TYR A 53 5.76 7.95 -22.35
CA TYR A 53 4.80 8.81 -23.02
C TYR A 53 4.55 10.10 -22.23
N ALA A 54 4.31 9.99 -20.92
CA ALA A 54 4.10 11.15 -20.05
C ALA A 54 5.33 12.09 -20.04
N ALA A 55 6.54 11.52 -20.00
CA ALA A 55 7.79 12.28 -20.03
C ALA A 55 7.94 13.13 -21.30
N ARG A 56 7.51 12.62 -22.47
CA ARG A 56 7.49 13.42 -23.71
C ARG A 56 6.54 14.63 -23.66
N LEU A 57 5.56 14.57 -22.77
CA LEU A 57 4.59 15.65 -22.52
C LEU A 57 5.00 16.50 -21.30
N HIS A 58 6.19 16.31 -20.76
CA HIS A 58 6.68 16.97 -19.54
C HIS A 58 5.81 16.70 -18.30
N ILE A 59 5.18 15.52 -18.24
CA ILE A 59 4.38 15.06 -17.12
C ILE A 59 5.19 14.02 -16.33
N THR A 60 5.34 14.24 -15.03
CA THR A 60 5.91 13.25 -14.12
C THR A 60 4.80 12.33 -13.60
N VAL A 61 4.94 11.03 -13.80
CA VAL A 61 4.05 10.02 -13.21
C VAL A 61 4.55 9.69 -11.82
N LEU A 62 3.73 9.97 -10.81
CA LEU A 62 4.01 9.67 -9.41
C LEU A 62 3.25 8.39 -9.04
N PRO A 63 3.94 7.28 -8.72
CA PRO A 63 3.27 6.05 -8.32
C PRO A 63 2.75 6.15 -6.90
N GLU A 64 1.56 5.60 -6.68
CA GLU A 64 1.01 5.37 -5.36
C GLU A 64 0.88 3.87 -5.09
N LEU A 65 1.41 3.44 -3.96
CA LEU A 65 1.23 2.12 -3.37
C LEU A 65 0.74 2.32 -1.95
N ASP A 66 -0.56 2.19 -1.75
CA ASP A 66 -1.18 2.50 -0.48
C ASP A 66 -0.85 1.46 0.59
N MET A 67 -0.46 1.95 1.76
CA MET A 67 -0.09 1.15 2.92
C MET A 67 -0.04 2.02 4.19
N PRO A 68 -0.35 1.50 5.38
CA PRO A 68 -0.65 0.09 5.63
C PRO A 68 -2.09 -0.30 5.33
N GLY A 69 -3.01 0.65 5.16
CA GLY A 69 -4.40 0.45 4.74
C GLY A 69 -4.54 0.04 3.27
N HIS A 70 -5.77 -0.10 2.83
CA HIS A 70 -6.11 -0.46 1.44
C HIS A 70 -5.31 -1.67 0.90
N ALA A 71 -5.01 -2.62 1.79
CA ALA A 71 -4.11 -3.74 1.54
C ALA A 71 -4.83 -5.05 1.23
N GLN A 72 -6.16 -5.06 1.16
CA GLN A 72 -6.94 -6.30 1.08
C GLN A 72 -6.56 -7.17 -0.11
N ALA A 73 -6.30 -6.59 -1.28
CA ALA A 73 -5.88 -7.35 -2.46
C ALA A 73 -4.49 -8.00 -2.26
N ALA A 74 -3.55 -7.30 -1.62
CA ALA A 74 -2.23 -7.85 -1.29
C ALA A 74 -2.33 -8.96 -0.23
N VAL A 75 -3.14 -8.76 0.80
CA VAL A 75 -3.40 -9.76 1.86
C VAL A 75 -4.09 -11.00 1.27
N ALA A 76 -5.02 -10.82 0.32
CA ALA A 76 -5.65 -11.95 -0.38
C ALA A 76 -4.64 -12.78 -1.18
N ALA A 77 -3.65 -12.13 -1.80
CA ALA A 77 -2.62 -12.77 -2.61
C ALA A 77 -1.53 -13.45 -1.77
N TYR A 78 -1.11 -12.81 -0.67
CA TYR A 78 0.02 -13.25 0.17
C TYR A 78 -0.30 -13.11 1.68
N PRO A 79 -1.33 -13.82 2.19
CA PRO A 79 -1.79 -13.64 3.56
C PRO A 79 -0.74 -13.98 4.63
N GLU A 80 0.17 -14.92 4.36
CA GLU A 80 1.20 -15.32 5.32
C GLU A 80 2.37 -14.33 5.37
N GLU A 81 2.67 -13.69 4.26
CA GLU A 81 3.79 -12.77 4.11
C GLU A 81 3.43 -11.37 4.59
N VAL A 82 2.23 -10.87 4.21
CA VAL A 82 1.87 -9.47 4.45
C VAL A 82 0.65 -9.28 5.33
N GLY A 83 -0.19 -10.31 5.52
CA GLY A 83 -1.36 -10.22 6.39
C GLY A 83 -1.00 -10.27 7.88
N VAL A 84 -1.85 -9.72 8.71
CA VAL A 84 -1.78 -9.93 10.17
C VAL A 84 -2.01 -11.41 10.47
N PRO A 85 -1.21 -12.05 11.35
CA PRO A 85 -1.30 -13.48 11.61
C PRO A 85 -2.72 -13.96 11.93
N GLY A 86 -3.20 -14.96 11.20
CA GLY A 86 -4.54 -15.54 11.33
C GLY A 86 -5.61 -14.81 10.51
N VAL A 87 -5.31 -13.67 9.91
CA VAL A 87 -6.23 -12.96 9.02
C VAL A 87 -6.17 -13.57 7.61
N ARG A 88 -7.35 -13.72 7.01
CA ARG A 88 -7.51 -14.13 5.62
C ARG A 88 -8.47 -13.17 4.92
N ALA A 89 -8.18 -12.86 3.69
CA ALA A 89 -9.00 -11.98 2.85
C ALA A 89 -9.31 -12.64 1.51
N GLN A 90 -10.37 -12.16 0.88
CA GLN A 90 -10.57 -12.24 -0.56
C GLN A 90 -10.38 -10.83 -1.11
N VAL A 91 -10.10 -10.68 -2.40
CA VAL A 91 -10.02 -9.35 -3.03
C VAL A 91 -11.35 -8.62 -2.82
N GLY A 92 -11.28 -7.38 -2.40
CA GLY A 92 -12.44 -6.55 -2.08
C GLY A 92 -13.38 -6.39 -3.26
N VAL A 93 -14.68 -6.39 -2.99
CA VAL A 93 -15.72 -6.18 -4.00
C VAL A 93 -16.57 -4.94 -3.70
N ASP A 94 -16.63 -4.55 -2.44
CA ASP A 94 -17.40 -3.41 -1.97
C ASP A 94 -16.53 -2.16 -1.90
N TRP A 95 -17.14 -1.01 -2.13
CA TRP A 95 -16.52 0.29 -1.92
C TRP A 95 -16.54 0.64 -0.43
N GLY A 96 -15.49 1.33 0.03
CA GLY A 96 -15.40 1.84 1.39
C GLY A 96 -14.07 1.51 2.05
N VAL A 97 -13.99 1.81 3.34
CA VAL A 97 -12.82 1.55 4.17
C VAL A 97 -12.86 0.10 4.68
N ASN A 98 -11.85 -0.68 4.34
CA ASN A 98 -11.76 -2.08 4.72
C ASN A 98 -10.71 -2.30 5.82
N PRO A 99 -10.90 -3.29 6.73
CA PRO A 99 -10.04 -3.46 7.91
C PRO A 99 -8.74 -4.20 7.63
N TYR A 100 -8.36 -4.44 6.37
CA TYR A 100 -7.19 -5.25 6.04
C TYR A 100 -5.94 -4.39 5.90
N LEU A 101 -4.96 -4.68 6.77
CA LEU A 101 -3.70 -3.96 6.85
C LEU A 101 -2.52 -4.85 6.47
N PHE A 102 -1.48 -4.22 5.92
CA PHE A 102 -0.14 -4.82 5.96
C PHE A 102 0.28 -5.08 7.40
N ASN A 103 0.89 -6.24 7.64
CA ASN A 103 1.52 -6.54 8.92
C ASN A 103 2.78 -5.69 9.11
N THR A 104 3.15 -5.49 10.37
CA THR A 104 4.34 -4.70 10.75
C THR A 104 5.60 -5.56 10.93
N SER A 105 5.53 -6.86 10.64
CA SER A 105 6.66 -7.77 10.79
C SER A 105 7.82 -7.45 9.84
N GLU A 106 9.03 -7.88 10.20
CA GLU A 106 10.20 -7.78 9.33
C GLU A 106 9.98 -8.45 7.97
N GLY A 107 9.29 -9.59 7.95
CA GLY A 107 8.94 -10.29 6.70
C GLY A 107 8.02 -9.45 5.80
N SER A 108 7.02 -8.79 6.38
CA SER A 108 6.13 -7.89 5.64
C SER A 108 6.88 -6.66 5.10
N LEU A 109 7.75 -6.05 5.91
CA LEU A 109 8.59 -4.94 5.45
C LEU A 109 9.55 -5.38 4.33
N THR A 110 10.13 -6.58 4.44
CA THR A 110 10.97 -7.14 3.36
C THR A 110 10.16 -7.36 2.07
N PHE A 111 8.93 -7.84 2.19
CA PHE A 111 8.04 -7.97 1.03
C PHE A 111 7.78 -6.62 0.37
N ILE A 112 7.43 -5.60 1.16
CA ILE A 112 7.15 -4.25 0.66
C ILE A 112 8.39 -3.64 -0.01
N THR A 113 9.56 -3.75 0.61
CA THR A 113 10.80 -3.22 0.02
C THR A 113 11.17 -3.92 -1.30
N ASN A 114 10.95 -5.24 -1.39
CA ASN A 114 11.11 -5.96 -2.65
C ASN A 114 10.12 -5.51 -3.75
N VAL A 115 8.90 -5.15 -3.38
CA VAL A 115 7.94 -4.53 -4.31
C VAL A 115 8.44 -3.16 -4.75
N LEU A 116 8.88 -2.35 -3.79
CA LEU A 116 9.43 -1.02 -4.08
C LEU A 116 10.68 -1.09 -4.97
N ASP A 117 11.55 -2.10 -4.83
CA ASP A 117 12.71 -2.30 -5.72
C ASP A 117 12.29 -2.31 -7.20
N GLU A 118 11.24 -3.06 -7.54
CA GLU A 118 10.74 -3.12 -8.91
C GLU A 118 10.05 -1.81 -9.34
N VAL A 119 9.25 -1.21 -8.45
CA VAL A 119 8.56 0.06 -8.73
C VAL A 119 9.56 1.20 -8.98
N LEU A 120 10.62 1.29 -8.19
CA LEU A 120 11.64 2.33 -8.34
C LEU A 120 12.40 2.26 -9.68
N THR A 121 12.47 1.09 -10.32
CA THR A 121 13.05 0.95 -11.66
C THR A 121 12.13 1.46 -12.77
N LEU A 122 10.82 1.43 -12.54
CA LEU A 122 9.80 1.80 -13.53
C LEU A 122 9.47 3.30 -13.50
N PHE A 123 9.53 3.91 -12.32
CA PHE A 123 9.13 5.29 -12.10
C PHE A 123 10.33 6.16 -11.71
N PRO A 124 10.74 7.13 -12.57
CA PRO A 124 11.85 8.03 -12.28
C PRO A 124 11.49 9.16 -11.29
N SER A 125 10.24 9.23 -10.83
CA SER A 125 9.77 10.26 -9.90
C SER A 125 10.62 10.32 -8.65
N THR A 126 10.97 11.52 -8.20
CA THR A 126 11.64 11.75 -6.91
C THR A 126 10.74 11.31 -5.74
N TYR A 127 9.44 11.45 -5.89
CA TYR A 127 8.48 11.09 -4.87
C TYR A 127 7.81 9.76 -5.16
N ILE A 128 7.61 8.98 -4.10
CA ILE A 128 6.82 7.75 -4.08
C ILE A 128 5.71 7.95 -3.06
N HIS A 129 4.46 7.83 -3.50
CA HIS A 129 3.31 7.98 -2.63
C HIS A 129 3.00 6.64 -1.97
N ILE A 130 2.92 6.64 -0.64
CA ILE A 130 2.69 5.42 0.14
C ILE A 130 1.25 5.33 0.69
N GLY A 131 0.36 6.24 0.27
CA GLY A 131 -0.98 6.33 0.83
C GLY A 131 -0.97 6.77 2.28
N GLY A 132 -1.35 5.91 3.18
CA GLY A 132 -1.32 6.10 4.63
C GLY A 132 -2.66 6.46 5.24
N ASP A 133 -3.68 6.66 4.39
CA ASP A 133 -5.04 7.01 4.76
C ASP A 133 -5.85 5.80 5.25
N GLU A 134 -6.92 6.09 5.94
CA GLU A 134 -8.01 5.18 6.29
C GLU A 134 -7.59 3.83 6.89
N ALA A 135 -6.40 3.74 7.48
CA ALA A 135 -5.88 2.52 8.06
C ALA A 135 -6.64 2.14 9.35
N VAL A 136 -7.54 1.16 9.26
CA VAL A 136 -8.31 0.63 10.39
C VAL A 136 -7.43 -0.29 11.22
N LYS A 137 -7.06 0.12 12.43
CA LYS A 137 -6.00 -0.51 13.24
C LYS A 137 -6.44 -1.69 14.11
N ASP A 138 -7.71 -2.05 14.10
CA ASP A 138 -8.30 -3.10 14.94
C ASP A 138 -7.54 -4.43 14.84
N GLN A 139 -7.09 -4.82 13.64
CA GLN A 139 -6.32 -6.05 13.44
C GLN A 139 -4.94 -5.99 14.11
N TRP A 140 -4.28 -4.84 14.09
CA TRP A 140 -3.03 -4.64 14.82
C TRP A 140 -3.23 -4.68 16.33
N GLU A 141 -4.27 -4.01 16.81
CA GLU A 141 -4.62 -3.96 18.23
C GLU A 141 -5.05 -5.32 18.77
N ALA A 142 -5.76 -6.13 17.97
CA ALA A 142 -6.15 -7.48 18.33
C ALA A 142 -4.99 -8.48 18.29
N SER A 143 -3.94 -8.24 17.48
CA SER A 143 -2.85 -9.19 17.25
C SER A 143 -1.87 -9.24 18.43
N PRO A 144 -1.69 -10.41 19.10
CA PRO A 144 -0.68 -10.57 20.14
C PRO A 144 0.75 -10.32 19.63
N ALA A 145 1.03 -10.67 18.35
CA ALA A 145 2.34 -10.48 17.72
C ALA A 145 2.65 -9.00 17.51
N VAL A 146 1.70 -8.22 16.97
CA VAL A 146 1.87 -6.78 16.77
C VAL A 146 2.01 -6.07 18.11
N ARG A 147 1.17 -6.41 19.11
CA ARG A 147 1.31 -5.85 20.48
C ARG A 147 2.65 -6.16 21.13
N ALA A 148 3.19 -7.37 20.90
CA ALA A 148 4.52 -7.71 21.39
C ALA A 148 5.61 -6.88 20.71
N GLN A 149 5.49 -6.66 19.41
CA GLN A 149 6.39 -5.80 18.65
C GLN A 149 6.30 -4.34 19.13
N MET A 150 5.10 -3.78 19.32
CA MET A 150 4.91 -2.44 19.88
C MET A 150 5.62 -2.26 21.23
N ARG A 151 5.46 -3.25 22.14
CA ARG A 151 6.19 -3.23 23.43
C ARG A 151 7.71 -3.24 23.26
N LYS A 152 8.23 -4.08 22.34
CA LYS A 152 9.67 -4.17 22.04
C LYS A 152 10.22 -2.87 21.49
N LEU A 153 9.44 -2.17 20.68
CA LEU A 153 9.82 -0.90 20.05
C LEU A 153 9.57 0.32 20.96
N GLY A 154 8.87 0.14 22.09
CA GLY A 154 8.48 1.25 22.96
C GLY A 154 7.38 2.15 22.34
N VAL A 155 6.63 1.64 21.38
CA VAL A 155 5.57 2.33 20.69
C VAL A 155 4.28 2.26 21.51
N LYS A 156 3.64 3.41 21.77
CA LYS A 156 2.56 3.54 22.74
C LYS A 156 1.21 2.99 22.27
N ASP A 157 0.89 3.14 20.99
CA ASP A 157 -0.41 2.80 20.39
C ASP A 157 -0.28 2.45 18.90
N ALA A 158 -1.38 2.06 18.28
CA ALA A 158 -1.39 1.66 16.87
C ALA A 158 -1.18 2.84 15.89
N HIS A 159 -1.49 4.08 16.27
CA HIS A 159 -1.16 5.27 15.47
C HIS A 159 0.35 5.49 15.44
N ALA A 160 1.00 5.46 16.62
CA ALA A 160 2.46 5.52 16.69
C ALA A 160 3.13 4.32 16.00
N MET A 161 2.46 3.14 15.96
CA MET A 161 2.95 1.99 15.18
C MET A 161 2.90 2.26 13.67
N GLN A 162 1.90 2.97 13.17
CA GLN A 162 1.88 3.45 11.78
C GLN A 162 3.00 4.47 11.54
N GLY A 163 3.26 5.38 12.49
CA GLY A 163 4.40 6.29 12.41
C GLY A 163 5.73 5.54 12.26
N TRP A 164 5.97 4.54 13.10
CA TRP A 164 7.14 3.67 13.00
C TRP A 164 7.21 2.96 11.63
N PHE A 165 6.10 2.42 11.15
CA PHE A 165 6.02 1.78 9.83
C PHE A 165 6.41 2.76 8.71
N ASN A 166 5.88 3.98 8.74
CA ASN A 166 6.20 5.05 7.79
C ASN A 166 7.68 5.44 7.86
N GLU A 167 8.28 5.47 9.06
CA GLU A 167 9.73 5.73 9.22
C GLU A 167 10.58 4.67 8.50
N GLN A 168 10.19 3.38 8.58
CA GLN A 168 10.92 2.32 7.88
C GLN A 168 10.88 2.54 6.36
N LEU A 169 9.70 2.88 5.82
CA LEU A 169 9.52 3.16 4.39
C LEU A 169 10.27 4.41 3.94
N ALA A 170 10.18 5.48 4.71
CA ALA A 170 10.89 6.73 4.42
C ALA A 170 12.42 6.55 4.42
N ALA A 171 12.94 5.79 5.38
CA ALA A 171 14.37 5.46 5.44
C ALA A 171 14.80 4.66 4.22
N TYR A 172 14.02 3.64 3.84
CA TYR A 172 14.27 2.83 2.64
C TYR A 172 14.26 3.69 1.37
N LEU A 173 13.25 4.50 1.16
CA LEU A 173 13.13 5.38 -0.01
C LEU A 173 14.29 6.40 -0.06
N THR A 174 14.67 6.96 1.08
CA THR A 174 15.82 7.90 1.18
C THR A 174 17.13 7.24 0.78
N GLN A 175 17.37 6.00 1.20
CA GLN A 175 18.55 5.22 0.79
C GLN A 175 18.63 5.00 -0.72
N HIS A 176 17.47 4.98 -1.39
CA HIS A 176 17.34 4.86 -2.85
C HIS A 176 17.24 6.21 -3.58
N GLY A 177 17.54 7.32 -2.90
CA GLY A 177 17.50 8.67 -3.49
C GLY A 177 16.08 9.15 -3.80
N ARG A 178 15.07 8.61 -3.12
CA ARG A 178 13.65 8.97 -3.27
C ARG A 178 13.14 9.64 -2.00
N ARG A 179 11.96 10.24 -2.11
CA ARG A 179 11.25 10.88 -1.00
C ARG A 179 9.86 10.26 -0.83
N MET A 180 9.48 10.04 0.40
CA MET A 180 8.14 9.61 0.75
C MET A 180 7.16 10.77 0.65
N ILE A 181 5.97 10.52 0.12
CA ILE A 181 4.80 11.36 0.27
C ILE A 181 3.62 10.49 0.70
N GLY A 182 2.70 11.00 1.50
CA GLY A 182 1.49 10.30 1.92
C GLY A 182 0.35 11.25 2.19
N TRP A 183 -0.84 10.70 2.36
CA TRP A 183 -2.02 11.45 2.78
C TRP A 183 -1.84 12.00 4.19
N ASP A 184 -2.62 12.99 4.57
CA ASP A 184 -2.42 13.72 5.83
C ASP A 184 -2.67 12.90 7.11
N GLU A 185 -3.24 11.69 7.01
CA GLU A 185 -3.30 10.73 8.13
C GLU A 185 -1.93 10.27 8.64
N ILE A 186 -0.89 10.35 7.81
CA ILE A 186 0.48 10.00 8.26
C ILE A 186 0.95 10.89 9.41
N LEU A 187 0.36 12.08 9.58
CA LEU A 187 0.67 13.00 10.70
C LEU A 187 0.24 12.44 12.06
N GLU A 188 -0.81 11.61 12.11
CA GLU A 188 -1.41 11.12 13.37
C GLU A 188 -0.46 10.24 14.18
N GLY A 189 0.40 9.49 13.51
CA GLY A 189 1.39 8.60 14.15
C GLY A 189 2.79 9.20 14.29
N GLY A 190 2.96 10.41 13.78
CA GLY A 190 4.26 11.02 13.56
C GLY A 190 4.80 10.71 12.16
N VAL A 191 5.46 11.69 11.57
CA VAL A 191 5.98 11.63 10.21
C VAL A 191 7.46 12.01 10.19
N PRO A 192 8.32 11.32 9.41
CA PRO A 192 9.71 11.74 9.24
C PRO A 192 9.80 13.13 8.62
N ALA A 193 10.71 13.97 9.09
CA ALA A 193 10.90 15.32 8.57
C ALA A 193 11.25 15.39 7.08
N SER A 194 11.69 14.27 6.48
CA SER A 194 11.98 14.14 5.04
C SER A 194 10.74 13.82 4.20
N ALA A 195 9.61 13.46 4.83
CA ALA A 195 8.38 13.13 4.13
C ALA A 195 7.62 14.40 3.71
N SER A 196 6.84 14.28 2.66
CA SER A 196 5.87 15.28 2.24
C SER A 196 4.46 14.81 2.56
N VAL A 197 3.55 15.74 2.81
CA VAL A 197 2.15 15.46 3.14
C VAL A 197 1.26 16.01 2.04
N MET A 198 0.33 15.17 1.57
CA MET A 198 -0.74 15.57 0.67
C MET A 198 -2.03 15.68 1.47
N SER A 199 -2.46 16.92 1.73
CA SER A 199 -3.66 17.18 2.54
C SER A 199 -4.91 17.05 1.68
N TRP A 200 -5.87 16.23 2.12
CA TRP A 200 -7.16 16.03 1.44
C TRP A 200 -8.36 16.23 2.36
N ARG A 201 -8.17 16.03 3.67
CA ARG A 201 -9.23 16.20 4.69
C ARG A 201 -9.48 17.68 5.08
N GLY A 202 -8.70 18.60 4.54
CA GLY A 202 -8.81 20.03 4.84
C GLY A 202 -7.45 20.72 4.86
N ILE A 203 -7.41 21.95 5.34
CA ILE A 203 -6.17 22.76 5.36
C ILE A 203 -5.26 22.43 6.54
N GLU A 204 -5.77 21.81 7.59
CA GLU A 204 -5.04 21.56 8.83
C GLU A 204 -3.77 20.74 8.60
N GLY A 205 -3.83 19.72 7.73
CA GLY A 205 -2.67 18.92 7.36
C GLY A 205 -1.59 19.68 6.61
N ALA A 206 -1.91 20.83 6.04
CA ALA A 206 -0.96 21.66 5.30
C ALA A 206 -0.29 22.72 6.18
N VAL A 207 -0.77 22.97 7.41
CA VAL A 207 -0.26 23.98 8.33
C VAL A 207 0.33 23.42 9.62
N THR A 208 0.34 22.08 9.76
CA THR A 208 0.97 21.35 10.87
C THR A 208 2.44 21.09 10.58
#